data_ef328e81a0c020404f0f440c90e2c150
#
_entry.id   ef328e81a0c020404f0f440c90e2c150
#
_cell.length_a   1.000
_cell.length_b   1.000
_cell.length_c   1.000
_cell.angle_alpha   90.00
_cell.angle_beta   90.00
_cell.angle_gamma   90.00
#
_symmetry.space_group_name_H-M   'P 1'
#
loop_
_entity.id
_entity.type
_entity.pdbx_description
1 polymer ?
#
loop_
_entity_poly.entity_id
_entity_poly.type
_entity_poly.pdbx_seq_one_letter_code
_entity_poly.pdbx_strand_id
1 'polypeptide(L)'
;IYRDTSVGDQYGVFTYGMFNLATGFADVYDYAYNFASDPESEYVKMGYNQNYIFDKELDDLSMDMVYKSAPGDDATYLDYFQKFIVRWNALLPEIPLYCNDYHTFFPSWLKNYNESSLWDFQKAIVYASIEGAE
;
A
#
# COMPACT_ATOMS: atom_id res chain seq x y z
N ILE A 1 10.69 1.46 13.18
CA ILE A 1 10.65 2.20 12.00
C ILE A 1 11.85 3.01 11.83
N TYR A 2 12.12 3.65 12.84
CA TYR A 2 13.15 4.63 12.75
C TYR A 2 14.43 4.01 13.24
N ARG A 3 15.34 3.81 12.32
CA ARG A 3 16.72 3.56 12.66
C ARG A 3 17.18 4.76 13.47
N ASP A 4 17.70 4.53 14.64
CA ASP A 4 18.35 5.59 15.38
C ASP A 4 19.74 5.84 14.74
N THR A 5 19.77 6.74 13.75
CA THR A 5 21.00 7.15 13.09
C THR A 5 21.85 8.10 13.93
N SER A 6 21.34 8.51 15.11
CA SER A 6 22.09 9.37 16.01
C SER A 6 23.14 8.61 16.84
N VAL A 7 23.10 7.29 16.80
CA VAL A 7 23.97 6.41 17.62
C VAL A 7 25.15 5.85 16.80
N GLY A 8 25.68 6.61 15.86
CA GLY A 8 26.94 6.32 15.17
C GLY A 8 27.00 4.90 14.58
N ASP A 9 27.87 4.05 15.09
CA ASP A 9 28.14 2.69 14.59
C ASP A 9 26.94 1.72 14.69
N GLN A 10 25.85 2.15 15.28
CA GLN A 10 24.61 1.36 15.40
C GLN A 10 23.65 1.57 14.22
N TYR A 11 24.14 2.06 13.11
CA TYR A 11 23.36 2.20 11.88
C TYR A 11 22.68 0.87 11.52
N GLY A 12 21.35 0.89 11.43
CA GLY A 12 20.57 -0.32 11.17
C GLY A 12 20.14 -1.12 12.40
N VAL A 13 20.58 -0.73 13.61
CA VAL A 13 20.03 -1.29 14.85
C VAL A 13 18.69 -0.63 15.15
N PHE A 14 17.69 -1.46 15.46
CA PHE A 14 16.36 -0.97 15.84
C PHE A 14 16.29 -0.70 17.33
N THR A 15 15.78 0.48 17.67
CA THR A 15 15.49 0.82 19.06
C THR A 15 14.26 0.07 19.60
N TYR A 16 13.32 -0.23 18.68
CA TYR A 16 12.08 -0.93 19.01
C TYR A 16 11.89 -2.15 18.12
N GLY A 17 11.44 -3.26 18.70
CA GLY A 17 11.09 -4.47 17.96
C GLY A 17 9.67 -4.44 17.37
N MET A 18 8.83 -3.51 17.83
CA MET A 18 7.46 -3.35 17.36
C MET A 18 7.05 -1.88 17.43
N PHE A 19 6.27 -1.43 16.45
CA PHE A 19 5.70 -0.09 16.43
C PHE A 19 4.36 -0.09 15.71
N ASN A 20 3.54 0.93 15.98
CA ASN A 20 2.28 1.14 15.31
C ASN A 20 2.44 2.15 14.18
N LEU A 21 1.97 1.80 12.99
CA LEU A 21 2.02 2.63 11.81
C LEU A 21 0.61 2.80 11.24
N ALA A 22 0.26 4.03 10.90
CA ALA A 22 -0.90 4.32 10.06
C ALA A 22 -0.44 4.36 8.60
N THR A 23 -1.03 3.54 7.75
CA THR A 23 -0.75 3.51 6.32
C THR A 23 -2.02 3.78 5.53
N GLY A 24 -1.88 4.42 4.36
CA GLY A 24 -2.93 4.51 3.36
C GLY A 24 -2.57 3.63 2.17
N PHE A 25 -3.48 2.79 1.76
CA PHE A 25 -3.32 1.99 0.54
C PHE A 25 -3.88 2.78 -0.63
N ALA A 26 -3.05 3.60 -1.23
CA ALA A 26 -3.48 4.43 -2.36
C ALA A 26 -3.09 3.83 -3.71
N ASP A 27 -2.08 2.95 -3.76
CA ASP A 27 -1.54 2.43 -5.02
C ASP A 27 -0.97 1.01 -4.84
N VAL A 28 -1.22 0.15 -5.82
CA VAL A 28 -0.62 -1.20 -5.89
C VAL A 28 0.90 -1.18 -6.03
N TYR A 29 1.48 -0.08 -6.54
CA TYR A 29 2.93 0.10 -6.64
C TYR A 29 3.63 0.14 -5.29
N ASP A 30 2.94 0.52 -4.22
CA ASP A 30 3.51 0.55 -2.87
C ASP A 30 3.92 -0.83 -2.38
N TYR A 31 3.34 -1.90 -2.92
CA TYR A 31 3.72 -3.26 -2.55
C TYR A 31 5.00 -3.73 -3.22
N ALA A 32 5.29 -3.31 -4.44
CA ALA A 32 6.35 -3.87 -5.26
C ALA A 32 7.76 -3.73 -4.66
N TYR A 33 8.00 -2.72 -3.83
CA TYR A 33 9.33 -2.45 -3.26
C TYR A 33 9.40 -2.65 -1.75
N ASN A 34 8.25 -2.69 -1.09
CA ASN A 34 8.18 -2.79 0.37
C ASN A 34 8.66 -4.13 0.91
N PHE A 35 8.77 -5.13 0.06
CA PHE A 35 9.22 -6.47 0.41
C PHE A 35 10.49 -6.89 -0.31
N ALA A 36 11.29 -5.92 -0.78
CA ALA A 36 12.57 -6.20 -1.43
C ALA A 36 13.42 -7.12 -0.57
N SER A 37 13.85 -8.27 -1.13
CA SER A 37 14.48 -9.35 -0.39
C SER A 37 16.02 -9.29 -0.38
N ASP A 38 16.62 -8.45 -1.23
CA ASP A 38 18.07 -8.26 -1.25
C ASP A 38 18.47 -7.15 -0.25
N PRO A 39 19.17 -7.49 0.85
CA PRO A 39 19.61 -6.51 1.84
C PRO A 39 20.50 -5.40 1.27
N GLU A 40 21.19 -5.68 0.17
CA GLU A 40 22.08 -4.72 -0.49
C GLU A 40 21.40 -3.86 -1.54
N SER A 41 20.13 -4.12 -1.84
CA SER A 41 19.37 -3.33 -2.81
C SER A 41 19.20 -1.88 -2.36
N GLU A 42 19.07 -0.99 -3.32
CA GLU A 42 18.80 0.43 -3.04
C GLU A 42 17.46 0.62 -2.33
N TYR A 43 16.47 -0.20 -2.62
CA TYR A 43 15.14 -0.14 -1.98
C TYR A 43 15.23 -0.41 -0.47
N VAL A 44 16.00 -1.40 -0.05
CA VAL A 44 16.24 -1.66 1.37
C VAL A 44 17.04 -0.52 2.01
N LYS A 45 18.08 -0.03 1.34
CA LYS A 45 18.90 1.10 1.82
C LYS A 45 18.10 2.39 1.94
N MET A 46 17.12 2.62 1.06
CA MET A 46 16.18 3.74 1.12
C MET A 46 15.10 3.57 2.19
N GLY A 47 14.96 2.38 2.78
CA GLY A 47 14.00 2.11 3.84
C GLY A 47 12.61 1.69 3.38
N TYR A 48 12.46 1.23 2.13
CA TYR A 48 11.17 0.70 1.64
C TYR A 48 10.78 -0.58 2.38
N ASN A 49 11.70 -1.54 2.53
CA ASN A 49 11.44 -2.72 3.36
C ASN A 49 11.63 -2.37 4.84
N GLN A 50 10.56 -1.89 5.46
CA GLN A 50 10.58 -1.46 6.87
C GLN A 50 10.53 -2.64 7.85
N ASN A 51 10.08 -3.81 7.37
CA ASN A 51 9.88 -4.99 8.21
C ASN A 51 11.16 -5.82 8.35
N TYR A 52 12.15 -5.61 7.50
CA TYR A 52 13.41 -6.35 7.45
C TYR A 52 13.22 -7.87 7.34
N ILE A 53 12.13 -8.27 6.68
CA ILE A 53 11.91 -9.65 6.27
C ILE A 53 12.40 -9.78 4.85
N PHE A 54 13.47 -10.56 4.65
CA PHE A 54 14.12 -10.77 3.36
C PHE A 54 13.67 -12.10 2.78
N ASP A 55 12.42 -12.15 2.34
CA ASP A 55 11.81 -13.34 1.78
C ASP A 55 11.61 -13.17 0.28
N LYS A 56 12.35 -14.00 -0.49
CA LYS A 56 12.34 -13.90 -1.95
C LYS A 56 11.00 -14.21 -2.57
N GLU A 57 10.21 -15.11 -1.99
CA GLU A 57 8.90 -15.47 -2.53
C GLU A 57 7.91 -14.31 -2.36
N LEU A 58 7.95 -13.64 -1.20
CA LEU A 58 7.11 -12.46 -0.96
C LEU A 58 7.50 -11.31 -1.88
N ASP A 59 8.79 -11.07 -2.07
CA ASP A 59 9.34 -10.08 -3.00
C ASP A 59 8.87 -10.36 -4.43
N ASP A 60 9.12 -11.58 -4.94
CA ASP A 60 8.72 -11.96 -6.29
C ASP A 60 7.20 -11.79 -6.50
N LEU A 61 6.37 -12.20 -5.56
CA LEU A 61 4.91 -12.08 -5.65
C LEU A 61 4.45 -10.62 -5.64
N SER A 62 5.07 -9.75 -4.83
CA SER A 62 4.75 -8.33 -4.81
C SER A 62 5.09 -7.65 -6.14
N MET A 63 6.23 -8.01 -6.74
CA MET A 63 6.64 -7.53 -8.05
C MET A 63 5.74 -8.09 -9.18
N ASP A 64 5.39 -9.36 -9.10
CA ASP A 64 4.57 -10.03 -10.11
C ASP A 64 3.15 -9.45 -10.19
N MET A 65 2.55 -9.07 -9.07
CA MET A 65 1.26 -8.37 -9.05
C MET A 65 1.26 -7.11 -9.93
N VAL A 66 2.36 -6.35 -9.87
CA VAL A 66 2.46 -5.06 -10.54
C VAL A 66 2.89 -5.23 -12.00
N TYR A 67 3.86 -6.10 -12.27
CA TYR A 67 4.53 -6.12 -13.58
C TYR A 67 4.09 -7.26 -14.51
N LYS A 68 3.42 -8.28 -13.99
CA LYS A 68 2.92 -9.39 -14.81
C LYS A 68 1.42 -9.34 -15.10
N SER A 69 0.67 -8.49 -14.41
CA SER A 69 -0.72 -8.24 -14.74
C SER A 69 -0.83 -7.06 -15.71
N ALA A 70 -1.49 -7.25 -16.84
CA ALA A 70 -1.79 -6.16 -17.76
C ALA A 70 -2.93 -5.29 -17.22
N PRO A 71 -3.01 -4.00 -17.56
CA PRO A 71 -4.15 -3.17 -17.23
C PRO A 71 -5.47 -3.80 -17.68
N GLY A 72 -6.39 -4.03 -16.73
CA GLY A 72 -7.68 -4.70 -16.98
C GLY A 72 -7.64 -6.23 -16.90
N ASP A 73 -6.48 -6.84 -16.65
CA ASP A 73 -6.37 -8.29 -16.38
C ASP A 73 -6.51 -8.56 -14.88
N ASP A 74 -7.71 -8.34 -14.37
CA ASP A 74 -8.02 -8.54 -12.95
C ASP A 74 -7.82 -9.98 -12.50
N ALA A 75 -8.00 -10.96 -13.39
CA ALA A 75 -7.86 -12.36 -13.05
C ALA A 75 -6.41 -12.72 -12.73
N THR A 76 -5.46 -12.30 -13.55
CA THR A 76 -4.02 -12.49 -13.29
C THR A 76 -3.58 -11.73 -12.05
N TYR A 77 -4.03 -10.48 -11.88
CA TYR A 77 -3.73 -9.69 -10.68
C TYR A 77 -4.22 -10.40 -9.40
N LEU A 78 -5.47 -10.87 -9.39
CA LEU A 78 -6.06 -11.53 -8.23
C LEU A 78 -5.36 -12.86 -7.91
N ASP A 79 -4.88 -13.61 -8.90
CA ASP A 79 -4.12 -14.84 -8.67
C ASP A 79 -2.80 -14.55 -7.93
N TYR A 80 -2.06 -13.54 -8.37
CA TYR A 80 -0.83 -13.11 -7.67
C TYR A 80 -1.14 -12.54 -6.29
N PHE A 81 -2.18 -11.72 -6.18
CA PHE A 81 -2.60 -11.14 -4.90
C PHE A 81 -2.97 -12.20 -3.86
N GLN A 82 -3.70 -13.24 -4.26
CA GLN A 82 -4.04 -14.34 -3.36
C GLN A 82 -2.79 -15.09 -2.88
N LYS A 83 -1.84 -15.38 -3.76
CA LYS A 83 -0.57 -16.01 -3.40
C LYS A 83 0.23 -15.12 -2.46
N PHE A 84 0.30 -13.83 -2.76
CA PHE A 84 0.95 -12.83 -1.92
C PHE A 84 0.36 -12.80 -0.52
N ILE A 85 -0.97 -12.72 -0.37
CA ILE A 85 -1.63 -12.71 0.95
C ILE A 85 -1.39 -14.00 1.74
N VAL A 86 -1.36 -15.16 1.09
CA VAL A 86 -1.03 -16.43 1.76
C VAL A 86 0.41 -16.39 2.30
N ARG A 87 1.37 -15.93 1.50
CA ARG A 87 2.76 -15.82 1.94
C ARG A 87 2.94 -14.75 3.01
N TRP A 88 2.31 -13.59 2.83
CA TRP A 88 2.30 -12.50 3.79
C TRP A 88 1.75 -12.94 5.16
N ASN A 89 0.64 -13.66 5.18
CA ASN A 89 0.06 -14.21 6.41
C ASN A 89 0.98 -15.23 7.10
N ALA A 90 1.75 -16.00 6.34
CA ALA A 90 2.69 -16.95 6.92
C ALA A 90 3.89 -16.27 7.60
N LEU A 91 4.32 -15.12 7.10
CA LEU A 91 5.46 -14.36 7.59
C LEU A 91 5.06 -13.29 8.62
N LEU A 92 3.84 -12.79 8.55
CA LEU A 92 3.30 -11.72 9.41
C LEU A 92 4.25 -10.51 9.51
N PRO A 93 4.64 -9.89 8.39
CA PRO A 93 5.50 -8.71 8.43
C PRO A 93 4.83 -7.54 9.17
N GLU A 94 3.51 -7.51 9.16
CA GLU A 94 2.68 -6.53 9.85
C GLU A 94 1.48 -7.24 10.49
N ILE A 95 0.99 -6.69 11.59
CA ILE A 95 -0.21 -7.16 12.25
C ILE A 95 -1.31 -6.13 12.01
N PRO A 96 -2.29 -6.39 11.13
CA PRO A 96 -3.40 -5.50 10.91
C PRO A 96 -4.20 -5.33 12.20
N LEU A 97 -4.41 -4.08 12.63
CA LEU A 97 -5.17 -3.79 13.86
C LEU A 97 -6.61 -3.41 13.52
N TYR A 98 -6.79 -2.42 12.67
CA TYR A 98 -8.10 -1.94 12.23
C TYR A 98 -7.97 -1.10 10.97
N CYS A 99 -9.08 -0.93 10.28
CA CYS A 99 -9.22 0.00 9.17
C CYS A 99 -10.31 1.01 9.52
N ASN A 100 -10.09 2.28 9.24
CA ASN A 100 -11.12 3.29 9.39
C ASN A 100 -12.09 3.21 8.22
N ASP A 101 -13.38 3.29 8.51
CA ASP A 101 -14.40 3.56 7.51
C ASP A 101 -14.57 5.06 7.34
N TYR A 102 -14.44 5.52 6.11
CA TYR A 102 -14.66 6.91 5.77
C TYR A 102 -15.99 7.06 5.06
N HIS A 103 -16.77 8.06 5.49
CA HIS A 103 -18.04 8.38 4.89
C HIS A 103 -18.01 9.79 4.36
N THR A 104 -18.31 9.95 3.09
CA THR A 104 -18.47 11.26 2.46
C THR A 104 -19.95 11.62 2.43
N PHE A 105 -20.31 12.76 3.04
CA PHE A 105 -21.66 13.28 3.06
C PHE A 105 -21.79 14.42 2.06
N PHE A 106 -22.76 14.30 1.17
CA PHE A 106 -23.06 15.35 0.19
C PHE A 106 -24.57 15.54 0.07
N PRO A 107 -25.03 16.75 -0.30
CA PRO A 107 -26.45 17.06 -0.37
C PRO A 107 -27.11 16.32 -1.54
N SER A 108 -28.40 16.04 -1.41
CA SER A 108 -29.16 15.29 -2.41
C SER A 108 -29.29 15.98 -3.77
N TRP A 109 -29.10 17.29 -3.82
CA TRP A 109 -29.11 18.07 -5.06
C TRP A 109 -27.79 17.96 -5.86
N LEU A 110 -26.71 17.44 -5.24
CA LEU A 110 -25.46 17.13 -5.96
C LEU A 110 -25.61 15.77 -6.63
N LYS A 111 -25.61 15.75 -7.96
CA LYS A 111 -25.77 14.54 -8.76
C LYS A 111 -24.42 14.15 -9.39
N ASN A 112 -24.29 12.86 -9.73
CA ASN A 112 -23.12 12.31 -10.39
C ASN A 112 -21.80 12.47 -9.62
N TYR A 113 -21.87 12.87 -8.35
CA TYR A 113 -20.71 12.90 -7.48
C TYR A 113 -20.43 11.48 -6.99
N ASN A 114 -19.28 10.94 -7.38
CA ASN A 114 -18.88 9.59 -6.99
C ASN A 114 -17.40 9.59 -6.63
N GLU A 115 -17.13 9.57 -5.35
CA GLU A 115 -15.78 9.53 -4.78
C GLU A 115 -15.43 8.12 -4.32
N SER A 116 -14.20 7.71 -4.55
CA SER A 116 -13.66 6.42 -4.11
C SER A 116 -12.16 6.55 -3.82
N SER A 117 -11.54 5.50 -3.33
CA SER A 117 -10.08 5.48 -3.10
C SER A 117 -9.24 5.75 -4.36
N LEU A 118 -9.77 5.45 -5.53
CA LEU A 118 -9.12 5.70 -6.84
C LEU A 118 -9.65 6.95 -7.56
N TRP A 119 -10.72 7.54 -7.03
CA TRP A 119 -11.45 8.64 -7.65
C TRP A 119 -11.74 9.70 -6.60
N ASP A 120 -10.73 10.53 -6.35
CA ASP A 120 -10.74 11.56 -5.32
C ASP A 120 -11.70 12.71 -5.63
N PHE A 121 -11.86 13.64 -4.68
CA PHE A 121 -12.69 14.83 -4.83
C PHE A 121 -12.39 15.58 -6.13
N GLN A 122 -11.12 15.75 -6.49
CA GLN A 122 -10.73 16.55 -7.65
C GLN A 122 -11.25 15.95 -8.96
N LYS A 123 -11.31 14.63 -9.06
CA LYS A 123 -11.86 13.92 -10.20
C LYS A 123 -13.37 13.83 -10.14
N ALA A 124 -13.92 13.53 -8.96
CA ALA A 124 -15.36 13.37 -8.77
C ALA A 124 -16.14 14.65 -9.06
N ILE A 125 -15.61 15.82 -8.66
CA ILE A 125 -16.28 17.11 -8.83
C ILE A 125 -16.43 17.54 -10.31
N VAL A 126 -15.53 17.10 -11.17
CA VAL A 126 -15.59 17.41 -12.61
C VAL A 126 -16.84 16.82 -13.28
N TYR A 127 -17.33 15.69 -12.77
CA TYR A 127 -18.50 15.01 -13.30
C TYR A 127 -19.78 15.30 -12.51
N ALA A 128 -19.65 16.02 -11.41
CA ALA A 128 -20.80 16.39 -10.59
C ALA A 128 -21.66 17.43 -11.27
N SER A 129 -22.95 17.40 -10.98
CA SER A 129 -23.93 18.38 -11.46
C SER A 129 -24.86 18.78 -10.34
N ILE A 130 -25.44 19.99 -10.45
CA ILE A 130 -26.42 20.49 -9.50
C ILE A 130 -27.81 20.26 -10.11
N GLU A 131 -28.67 19.56 -9.37
CA GLU A 131 -30.05 19.34 -9.80
C GLU A 131 -30.81 20.67 -9.88
N GLY A 132 -31.36 20.97 -11.05
CA GLY A 132 -32.12 22.20 -11.28
C GLY A 132 -31.27 23.44 -11.59
N ALA A 133 -29.97 23.32 -11.80
CA ALA A 133 -29.17 24.39 -12.39
C ALA A 133 -29.37 24.42 -13.91
N GLU A 134 -29.89 25.54 -14.45
CA GLU A 134 -29.98 25.84 -15.88
C GLU A 134 -28.69 26.51 -16.37
#